data_6dc2f86cc460d1163d9d052c510a7545
#
_entry.id   6dc2f86cc460d1163d9d052c510a7545
#
_cell.length_a   1.000
_cell.length_b   1.000
_cell.length_c   1.000
_cell.angle_alpha   90.00
_cell.angle_beta   90.00
_cell.angle_gamma   90.00
#
_symmetry.space_group_name_H-M   'P 1'
#
loop_
_entity.id
_entity.type
_entity.pdbx_description
1 polymer ?
#
loop_
_entity_poly.entity_id
_entity_poly.type
_entity_poly.pdbx_seq_one_letter_code
_entity_poly.pdbx_strand_id
1 'polypeptide(L)'
;MKSIVKAHSLTGRITPQTVFAAWLAVKRNRGAAGIDKVSVSMFEKNLDANLDSLMRQLKTGSFQPMPARRVYIPKAPGKFRPLGIPAVRDRVAQEVLRSLLSPLFEQLFHDHSFGFRPKRGCHQAVEKVKELHRQGYRYVLDADISGFFDNLSHSAIMMELSKVVADGNILRLVEKFLSAGVMEGGKYQATRVGTPQGGVVSP
;
A
#
# COMPACT_ATOMS: atom_id res chain seq x y z
N MET A 1 16.88 4.93 -21.62
CA MET A 1 15.89 4.25 -20.77
C MET A 1 16.34 2.82 -20.57
N LYS A 2 16.48 2.34 -19.29
CA LYS A 2 16.77 0.92 -19.06
C LYS A 2 15.57 0.10 -19.55
N SER A 3 15.83 -0.96 -20.34
CA SER A 3 14.78 -1.90 -20.74
C SER A 3 14.23 -2.59 -19.48
N ILE A 4 12.96 -2.36 -19.18
CA ILE A 4 12.28 -2.97 -18.03
C ILE A 4 11.82 -4.36 -18.45
N VAL A 5 12.42 -5.39 -17.89
CA VAL A 5 11.92 -6.77 -18.06
C VAL A 5 10.72 -6.94 -17.12
N LYS A 6 9.56 -7.26 -17.69
CA LYS A 6 8.34 -7.46 -16.90
C LYS A 6 8.43 -8.71 -16.02
N ALA A 7 7.94 -8.61 -14.80
CA ALA A 7 7.85 -9.73 -13.87
C ALA A 7 6.61 -10.59 -14.15
N HIS A 8 6.80 -11.87 -14.47
CA HIS A 8 5.74 -12.78 -14.89
C HIS A 8 5.21 -13.71 -13.79
N SER A 9 6.03 -14.20 -12.89
CA SER A 9 5.66 -15.29 -11.98
C SER A 9 5.62 -14.87 -10.52
N LEU A 10 4.98 -13.74 -10.22
CA LEU A 10 4.90 -13.23 -8.85
C LEU A 10 3.93 -14.04 -7.98
N THR A 11 2.82 -14.53 -8.55
CA THR A 11 1.85 -15.38 -7.85
C THR A 11 2.52 -16.64 -7.27
N GLY A 12 3.47 -17.23 -7.99
CA GLY A 12 4.24 -18.38 -7.50
C GLY A 12 5.10 -18.08 -6.28
N ARG A 13 5.47 -16.82 -6.05
CA ARG A 13 6.25 -16.37 -4.89
C ARG A 13 5.41 -16.14 -3.63
N ILE A 14 4.10 -16.28 -3.71
CA ILE A 14 3.21 -16.28 -2.54
C ILE A 14 3.36 -17.63 -1.83
N THR A 15 4.27 -17.72 -0.88
CA THR A 15 4.58 -18.92 -0.10
C THR A 15 4.11 -18.76 1.35
N PRO A 16 4.03 -19.85 2.14
CA PRO A 16 3.75 -19.74 3.57
C PRO A 16 4.70 -18.77 4.29
N GLN A 17 5.99 -18.78 3.91
CA GLN A 17 7.00 -17.89 4.48
C GLN A 17 6.71 -16.42 4.15
N THR A 18 6.32 -16.12 2.90
CA THR A 18 5.97 -14.75 2.48
C THR A 18 4.76 -14.23 3.24
N VAL A 19 3.72 -15.06 3.38
CA VAL A 19 2.49 -14.68 4.10
C VAL A 19 2.74 -14.54 5.60
N PHE A 20 3.55 -15.41 6.19
CA PHE A 20 3.93 -15.31 7.60
C PHE A 20 4.79 -14.06 7.88
N ALA A 21 5.75 -13.73 7.01
CA ALA A 21 6.53 -12.51 7.13
C ALA A 21 5.65 -11.25 7.05
N ALA A 22 4.66 -11.26 6.14
CA ALA A 22 3.68 -10.18 6.02
C ALA A 22 2.82 -10.05 7.30
N TRP A 23 2.38 -11.18 7.88
CA TRP A 23 1.70 -11.17 9.17
C TRP A 23 2.55 -10.53 10.28
N LEU A 24 3.82 -10.91 10.40
CA LEU A 24 4.71 -10.34 11.42
C LEU A 24 4.87 -8.82 11.26
N ALA A 25 4.94 -8.32 10.02
CA ALA A 25 4.99 -6.88 9.76
C ALA A 25 3.70 -6.18 10.22
N VAL A 26 2.53 -6.73 9.88
CA VAL A 26 1.23 -6.20 10.32
C VAL A 26 1.07 -6.25 11.83
N LYS A 27 1.47 -7.37 12.47
CA LYS A 27 1.43 -7.53 13.94
C LYS A 27 2.29 -6.48 14.63
N ARG A 28 3.52 -6.26 14.16
CA ARG A 28 4.45 -5.25 14.71
C ARG A 28 3.89 -3.84 14.63
N ASN A 29 3.23 -3.50 13.52
CA ASN A 29 2.63 -2.19 13.33
C ASN A 29 1.37 -1.98 14.17
N ARG A 30 0.82 -3.03 14.79
CA ARG A 30 -0.41 -3.00 15.59
C ARG A 30 -1.58 -2.43 14.77
N GLY A 31 -2.37 -1.54 15.34
CA GLY A 31 -3.44 -0.83 14.63
C GLY A 31 -4.83 -1.39 14.95
N ALA A 32 -5.83 -0.57 14.68
CA ALA A 32 -7.22 -0.85 14.98
C ALA A 32 -7.81 -1.94 14.08
N ALA A 33 -8.91 -2.57 14.52
CA ALA A 33 -9.70 -3.48 13.71
C ALA A 33 -10.35 -2.77 12.51
N GLY A 34 -10.53 -3.48 11.42
CA GLY A 34 -11.26 -3.01 10.24
C GLY A 34 -12.78 -3.00 10.44
N ILE A 35 -13.50 -3.15 9.34
CA ILE A 35 -14.96 -3.20 9.35
C ILE A 35 -15.50 -4.49 10.00
N ASP A 36 -14.76 -5.58 9.88
CA ASP A 36 -15.04 -6.89 10.45
C ASP A 36 -14.90 -6.96 11.97
N LYS A 37 -14.40 -5.88 12.59
CA LYS A 37 -14.09 -5.78 14.03
C LYS A 37 -13.06 -6.81 14.53
N VAL A 38 -12.38 -7.52 13.63
CA VAL A 38 -11.34 -8.49 13.99
C VAL A 38 -10.06 -7.74 14.36
N SER A 39 -9.64 -7.85 15.61
CA SER A 39 -8.37 -7.28 16.07
C SER A 39 -7.19 -8.15 15.68
N VAL A 40 -5.97 -7.62 15.79
CA VAL A 40 -4.73 -8.38 15.58
C VAL A 40 -4.67 -9.61 16.48
N SER A 41 -5.04 -9.47 17.75
CA SER A 41 -5.06 -10.59 18.71
C SER A 41 -6.14 -11.64 18.40
N MET A 42 -7.30 -11.20 17.89
CA MET A 42 -8.34 -12.15 17.44
C MET A 42 -7.91 -12.93 16.20
N PHE A 43 -7.27 -12.25 15.24
CA PHE A 43 -6.72 -12.91 14.04
C PHE A 43 -5.64 -13.93 14.41
N GLU A 44 -4.81 -13.62 15.39
CA GLU A 44 -3.72 -14.48 15.88
C GLU A 44 -4.21 -15.79 16.53
N LYS A 45 -5.40 -15.81 17.14
CA LYS A 45 -5.93 -17.02 17.79
C LYS A 45 -6.04 -18.24 16.88
N ASN A 46 -6.29 -18.03 15.58
CA ASN A 46 -6.39 -19.08 14.56
C ASN A 46 -5.39 -18.82 13.43
N LEU A 47 -4.15 -18.47 13.78
CA LEU A 47 -3.17 -17.93 12.85
C LEU A 47 -2.93 -18.83 11.64
N ASP A 48 -2.59 -20.09 11.88
CA ASP A 48 -2.21 -21.01 10.80
C ASP A 48 -3.36 -21.20 9.80
N ALA A 49 -4.57 -21.41 10.28
CA ALA A 49 -5.75 -21.55 9.42
C ALA A 49 -6.06 -20.25 8.66
N ASN A 50 -5.89 -19.09 9.29
CA ASN A 50 -6.11 -17.80 8.67
C ASN A 50 -5.08 -17.52 7.56
N LEU A 51 -3.80 -17.77 7.82
CA LEU A 51 -2.73 -17.55 6.84
C LEU A 51 -2.82 -18.54 5.68
N ASP A 52 -3.14 -19.80 5.95
CA ASP A 52 -3.27 -20.82 4.93
C ASP A 52 -4.46 -20.55 3.99
N SER A 53 -5.60 -20.15 4.57
CA SER A 53 -6.78 -19.72 3.81
C SER A 53 -6.46 -18.47 2.96
N LEU A 54 -5.80 -17.49 3.55
CA LEU A 54 -5.39 -16.26 2.86
C LEU A 54 -4.45 -16.56 1.69
N MET A 55 -3.43 -17.38 1.92
CA MET A 55 -2.48 -17.79 0.88
C MET A 55 -3.19 -18.46 -0.30
N ARG A 56 -4.08 -19.41 -0.03
CA ARG A 56 -4.87 -20.08 -1.09
C ARG A 56 -5.69 -19.08 -1.89
N GLN A 57 -6.41 -18.18 -1.21
CA GLN A 57 -7.22 -17.16 -1.88
C GLN A 57 -6.38 -16.22 -2.74
N LEU A 58 -5.21 -15.79 -2.28
CA LEU A 58 -4.30 -14.95 -3.04
C LEU A 58 -3.75 -15.67 -4.28
N LYS A 59 -3.37 -16.94 -4.15
CA LYS A 59 -2.83 -17.74 -5.27
C LYS A 59 -3.87 -18.05 -6.34
N THR A 60 -5.12 -18.33 -5.95
CA THR A 60 -6.21 -18.64 -6.89
C THR A 60 -6.89 -17.38 -7.45
N GLY A 61 -6.58 -16.18 -6.93
CA GLY A 61 -7.26 -14.95 -7.30
C GLY A 61 -8.68 -14.81 -6.75
N SER A 62 -9.11 -15.73 -5.87
CA SER A 62 -10.44 -15.71 -5.25
C SER A 62 -10.54 -14.73 -4.08
N PHE A 63 -9.41 -14.14 -3.64
CA PHE A 63 -9.41 -13.16 -2.58
C PHE A 63 -10.28 -11.94 -2.91
N GLN A 64 -11.11 -11.53 -1.94
CA GLN A 64 -11.93 -10.33 -2.03
C GLN A 64 -11.62 -9.44 -0.82
N PRO A 65 -11.05 -8.24 -1.03
CA PRO A 65 -10.85 -7.27 0.03
C PRO A 65 -12.19 -6.75 0.55
N MET A 66 -12.22 -6.43 1.84
CA MET A 66 -13.34 -5.74 2.47
C MET A 66 -13.22 -4.22 2.27
N PRO A 67 -14.32 -3.48 2.29
CA PRO A 67 -14.26 -2.01 2.34
C PRO A 67 -13.46 -1.53 3.55
N ALA A 68 -12.63 -0.49 3.36
CA ALA A 68 -11.90 0.10 4.47
C ALA A 68 -12.86 0.85 5.40
N ARG A 69 -12.69 0.70 6.72
CA ARG A 69 -13.47 1.46 7.71
C ARG A 69 -12.98 2.90 7.77
N ARG A 70 -13.83 3.87 7.42
CA ARG A 70 -13.52 5.30 7.46
C ARG A 70 -13.49 5.80 8.90
N VAL A 71 -12.42 6.52 9.24
CA VAL A 71 -12.30 7.30 10.47
C VAL A 71 -11.70 8.65 10.14
N TYR A 72 -11.97 9.64 10.98
CA TYR A 72 -11.43 10.98 10.83
C TYR A 72 -10.44 11.27 11.96
N ILE A 73 -9.22 11.68 11.61
CA ILE A 73 -8.21 12.09 12.57
C ILE A 73 -7.97 13.60 12.47
N PRO A 74 -7.82 14.31 13.59
CA PRO A 74 -7.52 15.73 13.58
C PRO A 74 -6.19 16.01 12.83
N LYS A 75 -6.21 17.01 11.94
CA LYS A 75 -5.00 17.49 11.22
C LYS A 75 -4.58 18.88 11.72
N ALA A 76 -5.53 19.74 11.99
CA ALA A 76 -5.37 21.11 12.52
C ALA A 76 -6.71 21.53 13.18
N PRO A 77 -6.77 22.63 13.90
CA PRO A 77 -8.02 23.13 14.48
C PRO A 77 -9.11 23.21 13.41
N GLY A 78 -10.23 22.48 13.63
CA GLY A 78 -11.38 22.40 12.70
C GLY A 78 -11.13 21.62 11.41
N LYS A 79 -9.93 21.04 11.19
CA LYS A 79 -9.62 20.25 9.99
C LYS A 79 -9.39 18.79 10.34
N PHE A 80 -10.01 17.89 9.59
CA PHE A 80 -9.88 16.44 9.76
C PHE A 80 -9.26 15.81 8.50
N ARG A 81 -8.51 14.72 8.71
CA ARG A 81 -8.01 13.87 7.63
C ARG A 81 -8.78 12.56 7.64
N PRO A 82 -9.42 12.17 6.51
CA PRO A 82 -10.03 10.87 6.38
C PRO A 82 -8.95 9.77 6.32
N LEU A 83 -9.14 8.71 7.12
CA LEU A 83 -8.28 7.54 7.14
C LEU A 83 -9.12 6.31 6.87
N GLY A 84 -8.67 5.43 5.98
CA GLY A 84 -9.28 4.13 5.75
C GLY A 84 -8.54 3.04 6.53
N ILE A 85 -9.22 2.30 7.38
CA ILE A 85 -8.66 1.19 8.15
C ILE A 85 -9.08 -0.14 7.51
N PRO A 86 -8.20 -0.83 6.77
CA PRO A 86 -8.50 -2.15 6.21
C PRO A 86 -8.62 -3.22 7.31
N ALA A 87 -9.33 -4.32 7.04
CA ALA A 87 -9.35 -5.49 7.89
C ALA A 87 -7.93 -6.04 8.11
N VAL A 88 -7.70 -6.76 9.20
CA VAL A 88 -6.37 -7.34 9.51
C VAL A 88 -5.91 -8.27 8.38
N ARG A 89 -6.79 -9.15 7.91
CA ARG A 89 -6.50 -10.05 6.79
C ARG A 89 -6.13 -9.30 5.51
N ASP A 90 -6.79 -8.17 5.26
CA ASP A 90 -6.54 -7.35 4.07
C ASP A 90 -5.19 -6.63 4.16
N ARG A 91 -4.81 -6.17 5.37
CA ARG A 91 -3.46 -5.62 5.61
C ARG A 91 -2.37 -6.65 5.37
N VAL A 92 -2.58 -7.91 5.78
CA VAL A 92 -1.63 -9.00 5.49
C VAL A 92 -1.54 -9.24 3.98
N ALA A 93 -2.67 -9.29 3.28
CA ALA A 93 -2.69 -9.44 1.82
C ALA A 93 -1.98 -8.27 1.10
N GLN A 94 -2.23 -7.03 1.54
CA GLN A 94 -1.54 -5.85 1.02
C GLN A 94 -0.04 -5.90 1.27
N GLU A 95 0.39 -6.35 2.45
CA GLU A 95 1.81 -6.48 2.77
C GLU A 95 2.50 -7.57 1.92
N VAL A 96 1.80 -8.68 1.62
CA VAL A 96 2.29 -9.67 0.65
C VAL A 96 2.50 -9.01 -0.71
N LEU A 97 1.50 -8.27 -1.23
CA LEU A 97 1.64 -7.57 -2.51
C LEU A 97 2.79 -6.55 -2.47
N ARG A 98 2.87 -5.74 -1.41
CA ARG A 98 3.96 -4.76 -1.23
C ARG A 98 5.33 -5.44 -1.26
N SER A 99 5.50 -6.56 -0.58
CA SER A 99 6.76 -7.30 -0.54
C SER A 99 7.19 -7.85 -1.90
N LEU A 100 6.23 -8.21 -2.75
CA LEU A 100 6.48 -8.71 -4.11
C LEU A 100 6.78 -7.58 -5.09
N LEU A 101 6.10 -6.43 -4.94
CA LEU A 101 6.17 -5.31 -5.88
C LEU A 101 7.34 -4.36 -5.57
N SER A 102 7.59 -4.05 -4.30
CA SER A 102 8.63 -3.09 -3.89
C SER A 102 10.00 -3.32 -4.53
N PRO A 103 10.55 -4.56 -4.60
CA PRO A 103 11.86 -4.79 -5.20
C PRO A 103 11.91 -4.45 -6.71
N LEU A 104 10.77 -4.51 -7.39
CA LEU A 104 10.67 -4.20 -8.82
C LEU A 104 10.68 -2.69 -9.04
N PHE A 105 9.90 -1.96 -8.24
CA PHE A 105 9.76 -0.50 -8.36
C PHE A 105 10.94 0.25 -7.76
N GLU A 106 11.60 -0.30 -6.73
CA GLU A 106 12.76 0.32 -6.08
C GLU A 106 13.88 0.68 -7.08
N GLN A 107 14.03 -0.11 -8.14
CA GLN A 107 15.02 0.10 -9.20
C GLN A 107 14.66 1.25 -10.16
N LEU A 108 13.39 1.69 -10.15
CA LEU A 108 12.85 2.69 -11.06
C LEU A 108 12.75 4.07 -10.42
N PHE A 109 12.73 4.13 -9.10
CA PHE A 109 12.61 5.39 -8.38
C PHE A 109 13.86 6.24 -8.55
N HIS A 110 13.64 7.54 -8.69
CA HIS A 110 14.72 8.52 -8.75
C HIS A 110 15.53 8.53 -7.44
N ASP A 111 16.83 8.78 -7.52
CA ASP A 111 17.70 8.76 -6.35
C ASP A 111 17.33 9.79 -5.28
N HIS A 112 16.71 10.88 -5.66
CA HIS A 112 16.22 11.92 -4.73
C HIS A 112 14.78 11.68 -4.25
N SER A 113 14.16 10.53 -4.54
CA SER A 113 12.92 10.11 -3.91
C SER A 113 13.23 9.42 -2.58
N PHE A 114 12.75 9.96 -1.46
CA PHE A 114 13.10 9.49 -0.12
C PHE A 114 11.92 8.91 0.65
N GLY A 115 10.67 9.25 0.29
CA GLY A 115 9.47 8.82 0.98
C GLY A 115 9.15 7.34 0.74
N PHE A 116 8.73 6.63 1.80
CA PHE A 116 8.24 5.25 1.77
C PHE A 116 9.16 4.21 1.12
N ARG A 117 10.43 4.48 1.04
CA ARG A 117 11.44 3.59 0.44
C ARG A 117 12.32 2.92 1.51
N PRO A 118 12.74 1.65 1.29
CA PRO A 118 13.64 0.96 2.22
C PRO A 118 14.95 1.74 2.43
N LYS A 119 15.37 1.88 3.67
CA LYS A 119 16.64 2.56 4.06
C LYS A 119 16.74 4.03 3.63
N ARG A 120 15.63 4.66 3.25
CA ARG A 120 15.54 6.09 2.94
C ARG A 120 14.53 6.77 3.87
N GLY A 121 14.68 8.07 4.08
CA GLY A 121 13.79 8.84 4.93
C GLY A 121 14.12 10.33 4.94
N CYS A 122 13.44 11.08 5.80
CA CYS A 122 13.54 12.54 5.87
C CYS A 122 14.96 13.04 6.17
N HIS A 123 15.74 12.30 6.98
CA HIS A 123 17.12 12.71 7.30
C HIS A 123 18.01 12.77 6.06
N GLN A 124 17.94 11.74 5.19
CA GLN A 124 18.71 11.72 3.95
C GLN A 124 18.23 12.83 2.97
N ALA A 125 16.92 13.13 2.96
CA ALA A 125 16.40 14.24 2.17
C ALA A 125 16.96 15.59 2.65
N VAL A 126 16.98 15.82 3.96
CA VAL A 126 17.57 17.03 4.57
C VAL A 126 19.07 17.14 4.27
N GLU A 127 19.83 16.04 4.40
CA GLU A 127 21.27 16.07 4.08
C GLU A 127 21.50 16.40 2.59
N LYS A 128 20.64 15.88 1.69
CA LYS A 128 20.75 16.25 0.27
C LYS A 128 20.48 17.74 0.01
N VAL A 129 19.52 18.33 0.69
CA VAL A 129 19.28 19.79 0.61
C VAL A 129 20.50 20.57 1.12
N LYS A 130 21.09 20.17 2.26
CA LYS A 130 22.31 20.80 2.80
C LYS A 130 23.49 20.68 1.84
N GLU A 131 23.65 19.53 1.19
CA GLU A 131 24.69 19.32 0.17
C GLU A 131 24.53 20.30 -0.99
N LEU A 132 23.32 20.42 -1.55
CA LEU A 132 23.04 21.35 -2.64
C LEU A 132 23.27 22.81 -2.21
N HIS A 133 22.89 23.17 -0.99
CA HIS A 133 23.16 24.50 -0.46
C HIS A 133 24.68 24.80 -0.38
N ARG A 134 25.51 23.83 0.06
CA ARG A 134 26.98 23.97 0.08
C ARG A 134 27.57 24.12 -1.34
N GLN A 135 26.94 23.53 -2.36
CA GLN A 135 27.31 23.64 -3.77
C GLN A 135 26.93 25.00 -4.39
N GLY A 136 26.26 25.87 -3.63
CA GLY A 136 25.92 27.22 -4.09
C GLY A 136 24.48 27.44 -4.53
N TYR A 137 23.61 26.42 -4.50
CA TYR A 137 22.19 26.60 -4.77
C TYR A 137 21.54 27.41 -3.66
N ARG A 138 20.83 28.50 -3.99
CA ARG A 138 20.21 29.44 -3.04
C ARG A 138 18.70 29.56 -3.17
N TYR A 139 18.14 29.15 -4.29
CA TYR A 139 16.71 29.24 -4.54
C TYR A 139 16.05 27.86 -4.38
N VAL A 140 14.90 27.84 -3.73
CA VAL A 140 14.11 26.63 -3.51
C VAL A 140 12.73 26.83 -4.11
N LEU A 141 12.31 25.91 -4.95
CA LEU A 141 10.91 25.77 -5.38
C LEU A 141 10.26 24.69 -4.53
N ASP A 142 9.25 25.09 -3.73
CA ASP A 142 8.41 24.15 -2.99
C ASP A 142 7.10 23.94 -3.75
N ALA A 143 6.80 22.70 -4.11
CA ALA A 143 5.61 22.32 -4.85
C ALA A 143 4.98 21.06 -4.26
N ASP A 144 3.65 21.07 -4.13
CA ASP A 144 2.85 19.95 -3.64
C ASP A 144 1.64 19.72 -4.53
N ILE A 145 1.21 18.46 -4.67
CA ILE A 145 0.03 18.10 -5.44
C ILE A 145 -1.16 17.98 -4.49
N SER A 146 -2.09 18.91 -4.60
CA SER A 146 -3.30 18.91 -3.79
C SER A 146 -4.15 17.66 -4.00
N GLY A 147 -4.47 16.97 -2.89
CA GLY A 147 -5.33 15.78 -2.92
C GLY A 147 -4.77 14.65 -3.79
N PHE A 148 -3.44 14.47 -3.87
CA PHE A 148 -2.81 13.50 -4.76
C PHE A 148 -3.44 12.11 -4.65
N PHE A 149 -3.50 11.54 -3.45
CA PHE A 149 -4.04 10.19 -3.24
C PHE A 149 -5.54 10.09 -3.52
N ASP A 150 -6.29 11.17 -3.32
CA ASP A 150 -7.73 11.18 -3.55
C ASP A 150 -8.09 11.30 -5.04
N ASN A 151 -7.16 11.81 -5.87
CA ASN A 151 -7.38 12.10 -7.28
C ASN A 151 -6.66 11.14 -8.24
N LEU A 152 -5.91 10.16 -7.75
CA LEU A 152 -5.22 9.18 -8.59
C LEU A 152 -6.23 8.32 -9.35
N SER A 153 -6.16 8.33 -10.67
CA SER A 153 -6.98 7.45 -11.52
C SER A 153 -6.54 5.99 -11.35
N HIS A 154 -7.48 5.07 -11.06
CA HIS A 154 -7.20 3.64 -11.01
C HIS A 154 -6.62 3.13 -12.34
N SER A 155 -7.12 3.63 -13.47
CA SER A 155 -6.59 3.25 -14.79
C SER A 155 -5.15 3.69 -14.98
N ALA A 156 -4.77 4.88 -14.49
CA ALA A 156 -3.38 5.34 -14.53
C ALA A 156 -2.47 4.47 -13.67
N ILE A 157 -2.88 4.14 -12.44
CA ILE A 157 -2.14 3.22 -11.56
C ILE A 157 -1.94 1.86 -12.25
N MET A 158 -3.00 1.28 -12.80
CA MET A 158 -2.95 -0.03 -13.45
C MET A 158 -2.11 -0.01 -14.73
N MET A 159 -2.14 1.09 -15.48
CA MET A 159 -1.29 1.29 -16.65
C MET A 159 0.19 1.31 -16.27
N GLU A 160 0.59 2.07 -15.26
CA GLU A 160 1.99 2.14 -14.80
C GLU A 160 2.44 0.78 -14.22
N LEU A 161 1.59 0.15 -13.42
CA LEU A 161 1.87 -1.16 -12.84
C LEU A 161 2.09 -2.22 -13.95
N SER A 162 1.28 -2.21 -15.00
CA SER A 162 1.37 -3.16 -16.11
C SER A 162 2.63 -3.00 -16.97
N LYS A 163 3.35 -1.88 -16.88
CA LYS A 163 4.66 -1.71 -17.51
C LYS A 163 5.73 -2.60 -16.89
N VAL A 164 5.58 -2.92 -15.61
CA VAL A 164 6.57 -3.66 -14.79
C VAL A 164 6.08 -5.08 -14.46
N VAL A 165 4.78 -5.27 -14.28
CA VAL A 165 4.16 -6.52 -13.87
C VAL A 165 3.35 -7.10 -15.02
N ALA A 166 3.61 -8.38 -15.36
CA ALA A 166 2.84 -9.14 -16.35
C ALA A 166 1.99 -10.26 -15.70
N ASP A 167 2.10 -10.47 -14.37
CA ASP A 167 1.30 -11.44 -13.64
C ASP A 167 -0.15 -10.95 -13.48
N GLY A 168 -1.05 -11.51 -14.29
CA GLY A 168 -2.45 -11.10 -14.33
C GLY A 168 -3.21 -11.32 -13.03
N ASN A 169 -2.80 -12.28 -12.17
CA ASN A 169 -3.41 -12.48 -10.87
C ASN A 169 -3.04 -11.34 -9.91
N ILE A 170 -1.77 -10.94 -9.89
CA ILE A 170 -1.29 -9.81 -9.09
C ILE A 170 -1.97 -8.51 -9.53
N LEU A 171 -2.06 -8.27 -10.85
CA LEU A 171 -2.76 -7.09 -11.37
C LEU A 171 -4.22 -7.04 -10.91
N ARG A 172 -4.96 -8.15 -11.03
CA ARG A 172 -6.36 -8.24 -10.56
C ARG A 172 -6.48 -8.03 -9.05
N LEU A 173 -5.53 -8.54 -8.25
CA LEU A 173 -5.53 -8.30 -6.80
C LEU A 173 -5.37 -6.82 -6.45
N VAL A 174 -4.46 -6.11 -7.14
CA VAL A 174 -4.30 -4.66 -6.95
C VAL A 174 -5.59 -3.92 -7.34
N GLU A 175 -6.16 -4.22 -8.50
CA GLU A 175 -7.43 -3.63 -8.96
C GLU A 175 -8.57 -3.83 -7.95
N LYS A 176 -8.68 -5.04 -7.37
CA LYS A 176 -9.66 -5.33 -6.31
C LYS A 176 -9.43 -4.46 -5.06
N PHE A 177 -8.19 -4.21 -4.66
CA PHE A 177 -7.91 -3.32 -3.54
C PHE A 177 -8.25 -1.86 -3.86
N LEU A 178 -7.98 -1.39 -5.07
CA LEU A 178 -8.35 -0.04 -5.51
C LEU A 178 -9.87 0.16 -5.49
N SER A 179 -10.63 -0.86 -5.90
CA SER A 179 -12.10 -0.82 -6.00
C SER A 179 -12.84 -1.29 -4.74
N ALA A 180 -12.14 -1.67 -3.67
CA ALA A 180 -12.76 -2.24 -2.47
C ALA A 180 -13.76 -1.29 -1.77
N GLY A 181 -13.61 0.01 -1.97
CA GLY A 181 -14.48 1.01 -1.37
C GLY A 181 -14.19 1.30 0.10
N VAL A 182 -15.02 2.14 0.67
CA VAL A 182 -14.97 2.51 2.08
C VAL A 182 -16.34 2.38 2.72
N MET A 183 -16.35 2.11 4.02
CA MET A 183 -17.55 2.10 4.85
C MET A 183 -17.49 3.26 5.82
N GLU A 184 -18.47 4.15 5.73
CA GLU A 184 -18.58 5.35 6.56
C GLU A 184 -19.98 5.44 7.17
N GLY A 185 -20.08 5.54 8.49
CA GLY A 185 -21.37 5.62 9.18
C GLY A 185 -22.33 4.48 8.85
N GLY A 186 -21.83 3.28 8.57
CA GLY A 186 -22.63 2.12 8.16
C GLY A 186 -23.05 2.12 6.68
N LYS A 187 -22.64 3.12 5.90
CA LYS A 187 -22.94 3.20 4.46
C LYS A 187 -21.69 2.88 3.62
N TYR A 188 -21.89 2.04 2.62
CA TYR A 188 -20.85 1.72 1.65
C TYR A 188 -20.71 2.86 0.62
N GLN A 189 -19.48 3.22 0.34
CA GLN A 189 -19.09 4.17 -0.71
C GLN A 189 -18.08 3.50 -1.65
N ALA A 190 -18.42 3.38 -2.92
CA ALA A 190 -17.51 2.86 -3.93
C ALA A 190 -16.36 3.85 -4.19
N THR A 191 -15.13 3.35 -4.29
CA THR A 191 -13.98 4.12 -4.76
C THR A 191 -13.82 3.92 -6.26
N ARG A 192 -13.99 4.99 -7.04
CA ARG A 192 -13.77 4.99 -8.50
C ARG A 192 -12.46 5.69 -8.88
N VAL A 193 -11.95 6.51 -7.99
CA VAL A 193 -10.69 7.23 -8.08
C VAL A 193 -10.04 7.27 -6.70
N GLY A 194 -8.75 7.48 -6.67
CA GLY A 194 -7.97 7.60 -5.44
C GLY A 194 -7.67 6.27 -4.76
N THR A 195 -6.80 6.36 -3.77
CA THR A 195 -6.47 5.25 -2.87
C THR A 195 -6.80 5.65 -1.45
N PRO A 196 -7.46 4.78 -0.65
CA PRO A 196 -7.75 5.11 0.75
C PRO A 196 -6.44 5.39 1.52
N GLN A 197 -6.31 6.58 2.10
CA GLN A 197 -5.16 6.87 2.97
C GLN A 197 -5.18 5.91 4.17
N GLY A 198 -4.07 5.21 4.41
CA GLY A 198 -3.92 4.25 5.51
C GLY A 198 -3.85 2.78 5.06
N GLY A 199 -3.98 2.49 3.78
CA GLY A 199 -3.65 1.17 3.23
C GLY A 199 -2.14 0.92 3.20
N VAL A 200 -1.74 -0.35 3.33
CA VAL A 200 -0.31 -0.75 3.33
C VAL A 200 0.33 -0.60 1.94
N VAL A 201 -0.48 -0.66 0.90
CA VAL A 201 -0.06 -0.56 -0.52
C VAL A 201 -0.25 0.85 -1.09
N SER A 202 -0.90 1.76 -0.35
CA SER A 202 -1.21 3.11 -0.86
C SER A 202 0.02 4.00 -1.12
N PRO A 203 1.09 3.94 -0.29
CA PRO A 203 2.33 4.67 -0.60
C PRO A 203 3.14 3.96 -1.72
#